data_6838e34f6df59eaf0a4bdc0d9310a70e
#
_entry.id   6838e34f6df59eaf0a4bdc0d9310a70e
#
_cell.length_a   1.000
_cell.length_b   1.000
_cell.length_c   1.000
_cell.angle_alpha   90.00
_cell.angle_beta   90.00
_cell.angle_gamma   90.00
#
_symmetry.space_group_name_H-M   'P 1'
#
loop_
_entity.id
_entity.type
_entity.pdbx_description
1 polymer ?
#
loop_
_entity_poly.entity_id
_entity_poly.type
_entity_poly.pdbx_seq_one_letter_code
_entity_poly.pdbx_strand_id
1 'polypeptide(L)'
;MIVNDDAYILDKRGVFEFFASKLAPTGQDTRHSMQIKLANPRGFCAGVDRAIEIVNRALEVFGPPIYVRHEVVHNKFVVEDLRARGAIFVEELDQVPDDVIVIFSAHGVSQAVRSEAAGRGLKVFDATCPLVTKVHIEVARYSRDGRECILIGHAGHPEVEGTMGQYDAGNGGAIYLVEDENDVAALQVRNPDKLAFVTQTTLSMDDTSRVIDALRTRFPAIGGPRKDDICYATQNRQDAVKQLADECDVVLVVGSPNSSNSNRLRELAERMATPAYLIDGAEDMQRSWFDGVERIGITAGASAPEVLVRGVIEQLHAWGATGADELAGREENITFSMPKELRVRSLL
;
A
#
# COMPACT_ATOMS: atom_id res chain seq x y z
N MET A 1 -48.11 29.05 -21.42
CA MET A 1 -48.81 29.37 -22.65
C MET A 1 -47.73 29.45 -23.72
N ILE A 2 -47.51 28.35 -24.42
CA ILE A 2 -46.49 28.23 -25.48
C ILE A 2 -47.21 28.58 -26.78
N VAL A 3 -46.76 29.62 -27.45
CA VAL A 3 -47.27 30.01 -28.76
C VAL A 3 -46.35 29.34 -29.80
N ASN A 4 -46.92 28.43 -30.59
CA ASN A 4 -46.29 27.89 -31.79
C ASN A 4 -46.62 28.85 -32.94
N ASP A 5 -45.63 29.52 -33.51
CA ASP A 5 -45.76 30.23 -34.78
C ASP A 5 -45.31 29.31 -35.93
N ASP A 6 -46.27 28.56 -36.48
CA ASP A 6 -46.11 27.94 -37.78
C ASP A 6 -46.59 28.96 -38.84
N ALA A 7 -45.63 29.54 -39.56
CA ALA A 7 -45.95 30.41 -40.69
C ALA A 7 -46.21 29.57 -41.94
N TYR A 8 -47.47 29.61 -42.46
CA TYR A 8 -47.88 29.03 -43.72
C TYR A 8 -47.79 30.04 -44.83
N ILE A 9 -47.08 29.73 -45.94
CA ILE A 9 -47.14 30.52 -47.18
C ILE A 9 -47.95 29.73 -48.22
N LEU A 10 -49.03 30.31 -48.71
CA LEU A 10 -49.86 29.77 -49.81
C LEU A 10 -49.32 30.24 -51.19
N ASP A 11 -48.97 29.31 -52.06
CA ASP A 11 -48.67 29.56 -53.48
C ASP A 11 -50.03 29.72 -54.27
N LYS A 12 -49.97 30.52 -55.30
CA LYS A 12 -51.13 30.85 -56.16
C LYS A 12 -51.77 29.69 -56.89
N ARG A 13 -51.30 28.44 -56.69
CA ARG A 13 -51.78 27.21 -57.29
C ARG A 13 -52.36 26.17 -56.30
N GLY A 14 -52.48 26.54 -55.04
CA GLY A 14 -53.20 25.73 -54.04
C GLY A 14 -52.51 24.41 -53.67
N VAL A 15 -51.21 24.27 -53.90
CA VAL A 15 -50.42 23.07 -53.51
C VAL A 15 -49.63 23.39 -52.27
N PHE A 16 -49.76 22.55 -51.25
CA PHE A 16 -48.92 22.66 -50.01
C PHE A 16 -47.56 22.00 -50.25
N GLU A 17 -46.49 22.78 -50.31
CA GLU A 17 -45.13 22.22 -50.19
C GLU A 17 -44.67 22.30 -48.75
N PHE A 18 -44.32 21.14 -48.17
CA PHE A 18 -43.68 21.01 -46.90
C PHE A 18 -42.21 21.30 -47.05
N PHE A 19 -41.73 22.45 -46.53
CA PHE A 19 -40.32 22.65 -46.28
C PHE A 19 -39.92 22.00 -44.98
N ALA A 20 -39.38 20.77 -45.04
CA ALA A 20 -38.63 20.18 -43.94
C ALA A 20 -37.37 21.01 -43.75
N SER A 21 -37.33 21.90 -42.76
CA SER A 21 -36.10 22.50 -42.29
C SER A 21 -35.24 21.37 -41.76
N LYS A 22 -34.15 21.03 -42.49
CA LYS A 22 -33.05 20.24 -41.91
C LYS A 22 -32.47 21.04 -40.75
N LEU A 23 -32.94 20.78 -39.54
CA LEU A 23 -32.16 21.04 -38.34
C LEU A 23 -30.86 20.25 -38.52
N ALA A 24 -29.76 20.95 -38.75
CA ALA A 24 -28.44 20.37 -38.62
C ALA A 24 -28.34 19.77 -37.21
N PRO A 25 -27.82 18.57 -37.03
CA PRO A 25 -27.58 18.06 -35.70
C PRO A 25 -26.60 19.01 -35.02
N THR A 26 -27.14 19.81 -34.10
CA THR A 26 -26.32 20.64 -33.22
C THR A 26 -25.54 19.73 -32.33
N GLY A 27 -24.20 19.82 -32.45
CA GLY A 27 -23.26 19.32 -31.47
C GLY A 27 -23.16 17.79 -31.45
N GLN A 28 -22.18 17.24 -32.13
CA GLN A 28 -21.53 16.07 -31.58
C GLN A 28 -21.13 16.44 -30.15
N ASP A 29 -21.89 15.92 -29.20
CA ASP A 29 -21.48 15.77 -27.81
C ASP A 29 -20.26 14.83 -27.87
N THR A 30 -19.08 15.38 -28.12
CA THR A 30 -17.83 14.69 -27.97
C THR A 30 -17.63 14.52 -26.46
N ARG A 31 -18.45 13.67 -25.86
CA ARG A 31 -18.11 13.11 -24.57
C ARG A 31 -16.81 12.36 -24.83
N HIS A 32 -15.71 12.99 -24.46
CA HIS A 32 -14.44 12.29 -24.38
C HIS A 32 -14.68 11.11 -23.43
N SER A 33 -14.68 9.91 -23.99
CA SER A 33 -14.86 8.68 -23.24
C SER A 33 -13.62 8.53 -22.36
N MET A 34 -13.77 8.71 -21.05
CA MET A 34 -12.71 8.41 -20.09
C MET A 34 -12.28 6.96 -20.25
N GLN A 35 -11.00 6.70 -20.41
CA GLN A 35 -10.42 5.36 -20.51
C GLN A 35 -9.73 4.99 -19.21
N ILE A 36 -9.98 3.77 -18.74
CA ILE A 36 -9.34 3.25 -17.53
C ILE A 36 -8.10 2.46 -17.90
N LYS A 37 -6.98 2.73 -17.23
CA LYS A 37 -5.73 1.99 -17.28
C LYS A 37 -5.41 1.42 -15.90
N LEU A 38 -5.02 0.16 -15.83
CA LEU A 38 -4.72 -0.52 -14.59
C LEU A 38 -3.22 -0.78 -14.46
N ALA A 39 -2.65 -0.44 -13.31
CA ALA A 39 -1.28 -0.82 -12.98
C ALA A 39 -1.11 -2.34 -12.89
N ASN A 40 0.04 -2.82 -13.30
CA ASN A 40 0.46 -4.21 -13.13
C ASN A 40 1.95 -4.26 -12.67
N PRO A 41 2.25 -4.81 -11.46
CA PRO A 41 1.31 -5.34 -10.48
C PRO A 41 0.59 -4.25 -9.66
N ARG A 42 -0.51 -4.63 -9.02
CA ARG A 42 -1.25 -3.85 -8.03
C ARG A 42 -1.81 -4.75 -6.93
N GLY A 43 -2.32 -4.16 -5.84
CA GLY A 43 -3.01 -4.89 -4.78
C GLY A 43 -2.10 -5.83 -3.99
N PHE A 44 -2.68 -6.86 -3.39
CA PHE A 44 -2.01 -7.73 -2.42
C PHE A 44 -0.65 -8.26 -2.89
N CYS A 45 0.31 -8.28 -1.96
CA CYS A 45 1.59 -8.95 -2.11
C CYS A 45 1.63 -10.25 -1.28
N ALA A 46 2.58 -11.13 -1.57
CA ALA A 46 2.70 -12.41 -0.86
C ALA A 46 2.83 -12.29 0.66
N GLY A 47 3.43 -11.20 1.17
CA GLY A 47 3.53 -10.94 2.61
C GLY A 47 2.18 -10.65 3.24
N VAL A 48 1.38 -9.82 2.57
CA VAL A 48 0.01 -9.46 2.98
C VAL A 48 -0.92 -10.66 2.89
N ASP A 49 -0.94 -11.36 1.76
CA ASP A 49 -1.76 -12.58 1.59
C ASP A 49 -1.48 -13.57 2.71
N ARG A 50 -0.21 -13.85 3.01
CA ARG A 50 0.16 -14.75 4.09
C ARG A 50 -0.32 -14.26 5.45
N ALA A 51 -0.20 -12.97 5.74
CA ALA A 51 -0.59 -12.44 7.06
C ALA A 51 -2.10 -12.52 7.28
N ILE A 52 -2.88 -12.15 6.27
CA ILE A 52 -4.35 -12.27 6.31
C ILE A 52 -4.77 -13.74 6.45
N GLU A 53 -4.15 -14.63 5.67
CA GLU A 53 -4.46 -16.06 5.71
C GLU A 53 -4.12 -16.69 7.07
N ILE A 54 -3.06 -16.23 7.77
CA ILE A 54 -2.77 -16.67 9.14
C ILE A 54 -3.93 -16.35 10.09
N VAL A 55 -4.51 -15.14 10.02
CA VAL A 55 -5.66 -14.77 10.84
C VAL A 55 -6.89 -15.59 10.46
N ASN A 56 -7.18 -15.73 9.16
CA ASN A 56 -8.28 -16.54 8.67
C ASN A 56 -8.22 -17.97 9.17
N ARG A 57 -7.06 -18.60 9.02
CA ARG A 57 -6.84 -19.99 9.45
C ARG A 57 -6.89 -20.14 10.97
N ALA A 58 -6.41 -19.15 11.73
CA ALA A 58 -6.53 -19.18 13.17
C ALA A 58 -8.00 -19.12 13.61
N LEU A 59 -8.82 -18.25 13.02
CA LEU A 59 -10.26 -18.17 13.25
C LEU A 59 -10.99 -19.48 12.90
N GLU A 60 -10.61 -20.11 11.77
CA GLU A 60 -11.21 -21.39 11.35
C GLU A 60 -10.83 -22.58 12.27
N VAL A 61 -9.56 -22.65 12.67
CA VAL A 61 -9.04 -23.82 13.41
C VAL A 61 -9.36 -23.74 14.90
N PHE A 62 -9.27 -22.53 15.48
CA PHE A 62 -9.40 -22.34 16.93
C PHE A 62 -10.70 -21.65 17.34
N GLY A 63 -11.41 -21.02 16.40
CA GLY A 63 -12.58 -20.19 16.67
C GLY A 63 -12.24 -18.83 17.27
N PRO A 64 -13.21 -17.90 17.26
CA PRO A 64 -13.04 -16.60 17.90
C PRO A 64 -13.10 -16.71 19.45
N PRO A 65 -12.50 -15.76 20.19
CA PRO A 65 -11.73 -14.61 19.68
C PRO A 65 -10.28 -14.96 19.36
N ILE A 66 -9.73 -14.31 18.33
CA ILE A 66 -8.30 -14.32 18.02
C ILE A 66 -7.78 -12.88 18.19
N TYR A 67 -6.76 -12.69 19.01
CA TYR A 67 -6.16 -11.39 19.24
C TYR A 67 -5.07 -11.10 18.20
N VAL A 68 -5.04 -9.89 17.68
CA VAL A 68 -4.05 -9.45 16.69
C VAL A 68 -3.41 -8.17 17.19
N ARG A 69 -2.09 -8.17 17.42
CA ARG A 69 -1.36 -6.98 17.85
C ARG A 69 -1.09 -6.09 16.65
N HIS A 70 -1.58 -4.86 16.71
CA HIS A 70 -1.74 -3.90 15.63
C HIS A 70 -2.66 -4.42 14.50
N GLU A 71 -2.99 -3.57 13.56
CA GLU A 71 -3.64 -4.02 12.32
C GLU A 71 -2.76 -5.06 11.63
N VAL A 72 -3.36 -6.18 11.21
CA VAL A 72 -2.58 -7.26 10.56
C VAL A 72 -1.86 -6.75 9.32
N VAL A 73 -2.51 -5.87 8.58
CA VAL A 73 -2.02 -5.05 7.46
C VAL A 73 -2.75 -3.71 7.48
N HIS A 74 -2.16 -2.65 6.96
CA HIS A 74 -2.78 -1.32 6.91
C HIS A 74 -3.81 -1.24 5.78
N ASN A 75 -5.01 -1.76 6.02
CA ASN A 75 -6.17 -1.63 5.15
C ASN A 75 -7.46 -1.75 5.96
N LYS A 76 -8.25 -0.69 5.95
CA LYS A 76 -9.50 -0.59 6.72
C LYS A 76 -10.48 -1.71 6.41
N PHE A 77 -10.72 -2.00 5.12
CA PHE A 77 -11.64 -3.05 4.69
C PHE A 77 -11.23 -4.43 5.22
N VAL A 78 -9.95 -4.77 5.14
CA VAL A 78 -9.41 -6.05 5.66
C VAL A 78 -9.57 -6.14 7.16
N VAL A 79 -9.23 -5.07 7.90
CA VAL A 79 -9.34 -5.04 9.36
C VAL A 79 -10.81 -5.18 9.80
N GLU A 80 -11.74 -4.50 9.14
CA GLU A 80 -13.17 -4.57 9.45
C GLU A 80 -13.76 -5.96 9.14
N ASP A 81 -13.39 -6.59 8.02
CA ASP A 81 -13.79 -7.95 7.69
C ASP A 81 -13.33 -8.95 8.75
N LEU A 82 -12.06 -8.92 9.11
CA LEU A 82 -11.51 -9.81 10.14
C LEU A 82 -12.14 -9.56 11.53
N ARG A 83 -12.40 -8.29 11.86
CA ARG A 83 -13.09 -7.92 13.11
C ARG A 83 -14.51 -8.47 13.15
N ALA A 84 -15.26 -8.36 12.05
CA ALA A 84 -16.61 -8.93 11.92
C ALA A 84 -16.63 -10.45 12.09
N ARG A 85 -15.52 -11.13 11.80
CA ARG A 85 -15.34 -12.58 11.93
C ARG A 85 -14.76 -13.01 13.28
N GLY A 86 -14.50 -12.07 14.19
CA GLY A 86 -14.10 -12.32 15.58
C GLY A 86 -12.61 -12.14 15.87
N ALA A 87 -11.86 -11.48 15.01
CA ALA A 87 -10.53 -10.96 15.35
C ALA A 87 -10.66 -9.72 16.23
N ILE A 88 -9.84 -9.64 17.28
CA ILE A 88 -9.76 -8.50 18.19
C ILE A 88 -8.39 -7.85 18.01
N PHE A 89 -8.40 -6.64 17.48
CA PHE A 89 -7.16 -5.86 17.28
C PHE A 89 -6.84 -5.08 18.54
N VAL A 90 -5.60 -5.20 19.01
CA VAL A 90 -5.07 -4.54 20.20
C VAL A 90 -3.76 -3.84 19.88
N GLU A 91 -3.46 -2.78 20.61
CA GLU A 91 -2.19 -2.05 20.42
C GLU A 91 -1.07 -2.71 21.23
N GLU A 92 -1.34 -3.09 22.50
CA GLU A 92 -0.34 -3.67 23.38
C GLU A 92 -0.81 -5.01 23.96
N LEU A 93 0.16 -5.84 24.38
CA LEU A 93 -0.13 -7.18 24.91
C LEU A 93 -0.86 -7.15 26.26
N ASP A 94 -0.75 -6.08 27.03
CA ASP A 94 -1.49 -5.92 28.29
C ASP A 94 -3.02 -5.93 28.12
N GLN A 95 -3.49 -5.61 26.89
CA GLN A 95 -4.90 -5.70 26.50
C GLN A 95 -5.36 -7.13 26.17
N VAL A 96 -4.43 -8.08 26.12
CA VAL A 96 -4.67 -9.47 25.77
C VAL A 96 -4.87 -10.29 27.06
N PRO A 97 -5.98 -11.06 27.21
CA PRO A 97 -6.11 -12.02 28.31
C PRO A 97 -5.05 -13.11 28.27
N ASP A 98 -4.85 -13.79 29.39
CA ASP A 98 -4.00 -14.99 29.42
C ASP A 98 -4.68 -16.18 28.72
N ASP A 99 -3.88 -17.17 28.32
CA ASP A 99 -4.33 -18.42 27.69
C ASP A 99 -5.10 -18.26 26.36
N VAL A 100 -4.92 -17.13 25.65
CA VAL A 100 -5.53 -16.92 24.34
C VAL A 100 -4.48 -16.95 23.21
N ILE A 101 -4.97 -16.96 21.97
CA ILE A 101 -4.13 -16.90 20.78
C ILE A 101 -3.88 -15.45 20.40
N VAL A 102 -2.62 -15.13 20.16
CA VAL A 102 -2.16 -13.82 19.68
C VAL A 102 -1.48 -13.98 18.32
N ILE A 103 -1.78 -13.07 17.41
CA ILE A 103 -1.09 -12.96 16.12
C ILE A 103 -0.29 -11.65 16.10
N PHE A 104 1.00 -11.73 15.79
CA PHE A 104 1.81 -10.57 15.48
C PHE A 104 1.59 -10.16 14.03
N SER A 105 1.36 -8.87 13.77
CA SER A 105 1.05 -8.34 12.45
C SER A 105 2.18 -8.53 11.43
N ALA A 106 1.89 -8.27 10.15
CA ALA A 106 2.87 -8.34 9.07
C ALA A 106 4.08 -7.41 9.26
N HIS A 107 3.92 -6.34 10.05
CA HIS A 107 4.95 -5.34 10.32
C HIS A 107 6.07 -5.82 11.25
N GLY A 108 5.84 -6.91 11.97
CA GLY A 108 6.77 -7.44 12.96
C GLY A 108 6.66 -6.76 14.32
N VAL A 109 7.38 -7.28 15.29
CA VAL A 109 7.38 -6.79 16.67
C VAL A 109 8.80 -6.76 17.24
N SER A 110 9.03 -5.95 18.27
CA SER A 110 10.29 -5.87 18.99
C SER A 110 10.60 -7.18 19.76
N GLN A 111 11.86 -7.38 20.16
CA GLN A 111 12.25 -8.47 21.05
C GLN A 111 11.58 -8.37 22.43
N ALA A 112 11.32 -7.16 22.91
CA ALA A 112 10.60 -6.94 24.16
C ALA A 112 9.19 -7.53 24.11
N VAL A 113 8.43 -7.28 23.05
CA VAL A 113 7.08 -7.84 22.85
C VAL A 113 7.13 -9.37 22.74
N ARG A 114 8.14 -9.94 22.05
CA ARG A 114 8.32 -11.40 21.98
C ARG A 114 8.60 -12.00 23.35
N SER A 115 9.45 -11.36 24.14
CA SER A 115 9.82 -11.80 25.49
C SER A 115 8.62 -11.71 26.44
N GLU A 116 7.81 -10.64 26.35
CA GLU A 116 6.59 -10.48 27.13
C GLU A 116 5.58 -11.59 26.80
N ALA A 117 5.30 -11.82 25.52
CA ALA A 117 4.39 -12.89 25.09
C ALA A 117 4.86 -14.27 25.61
N ALA A 118 6.14 -14.56 25.50
CA ALA A 118 6.73 -15.81 25.99
C ALA A 118 6.65 -15.89 27.52
N GLY A 119 6.94 -14.81 28.24
CA GLY A 119 6.85 -14.75 29.71
C GLY A 119 5.44 -14.98 30.25
N ARG A 120 4.43 -14.57 29.48
CA ARG A 120 2.99 -14.81 29.78
C ARG A 120 2.48 -16.16 29.27
N GLY A 121 3.29 -16.95 28.58
CA GLY A 121 2.87 -18.23 28.01
C GLY A 121 1.82 -18.13 26.91
N LEU A 122 1.70 -16.98 26.23
CA LEU A 122 0.72 -16.78 25.16
C LEU A 122 1.04 -17.68 23.96
N LYS A 123 0.01 -18.25 23.35
CA LYS A 123 0.15 -18.96 22.08
C LYS A 123 0.23 -17.97 20.93
N VAL A 124 1.41 -17.82 20.36
CA VAL A 124 1.68 -16.81 19.32
C VAL A 124 1.78 -17.43 17.94
N PHE A 125 1.07 -16.86 16.94
CA PHE A 125 1.35 -17.03 15.52
C PHE A 125 1.98 -15.76 14.98
N ASP A 126 3.17 -15.89 14.42
CA ASP A 126 3.92 -14.76 13.88
C ASP A 126 3.61 -14.56 12.40
N ALA A 127 2.83 -13.52 12.09
CA ALA A 127 2.51 -13.14 10.73
C ALA A 127 3.50 -12.15 10.11
N THR A 128 4.59 -11.79 10.80
CA THR A 128 5.65 -10.92 10.28
C THR A 128 6.04 -11.35 8.87
N CYS A 129 6.04 -10.40 7.93
CA CYS A 129 6.48 -10.65 6.57
C CYS A 129 7.93 -11.18 6.57
N PRO A 130 8.25 -12.25 5.82
CA PRO A 130 9.62 -12.76 5.74
C PRO A 130 10.65 -11.73 5.29
N LEU A 131 10.24 -10.71 4.52
CA LEU A 131 11.13 -9.63 4.08
C LEU A 131 11.42 -8.64 5.22
N VAL A 132 10.46 -8.38 6.11
CA VAL A 132 10.68 -7.65 7.36
C VAL A 132 11.56 -8.48 8.31
N THR A 133 11.32 -9.78 8.41
CA THR A 133 12.16 -10.69 9.22
C THR A 133 13.62 -10.65 8.75
N LYS A 134 13.88 -10.53 7.45
CA LYS A 134 15.25 -10.34 6.91
C LYS A 134 15.91 -9.12 7.54
N VAL A 135 15.24 -7.98 7.57
CA VAL A 135 15.76 -6.73 8.16
C VAL A 135 16.00 -6.90 9.66
N HIS A 136 15.07 -7.53 10.38
CA HIS A 136 15.21 -7.85 11.81
C HIS A 136 16.49 -8.69 12.09
N ILE A 137 16.75 -9.70 11.28
CA ILE A 137 17.96 -10.55 11.41
C ILE A 137 19.22 -9.74 11.14
N GLU A 138 19.20 -8.82 10.18
CA GLU A 138 20.34 -7.95 9.89
C GLU A 138 20.65 -7.00 11.03
N VAL A 139 19.62 -6.34 11.61
CA VAL A 139 19.79 -5.48 12.79
C VAL A 139 20.35 -6.25 13.97
N ALA A 140 19.80 -7.43 14.28
CA ALA A 140 20.28 -8.27 15.36
C ALA A 140 21.74 -8.74 15.12
N ARG A 141 22.14 -8.98 13.87
CA ARG A 141 23.52 -9.28 13.51
C ARG A 141 24.44 -8.09 13.73
N TYR A 142 24.07 -6.90 13.27
CA TYR A 142 24.87 -5.69 13.47
C TYR A 142 25.08 -5.37 14.95
N SER A 143 24.03 -5.55 15.77
CA SER A 143 24.14 -5.43 17.23
C SER A 143 25.17 -6.40 17.81
N ARG A 144 25.11 -7.70 17.46
CA ARG A 144 26.07 -8.70 17.94
C ARG A 144 27.51 -8.43 17.49
N ASP A 145 27.67 -7.85 16.29
CA ASP A 145 28.98 -7.47 15.75
C ASP A 145 29.52 -6.17 16.37
N GLY A 146 28.79 -5.55 17.31
CA GLY A 146 29.13 -4.27 17.95
C GLY A 146 29.16 -3.10 16.97
N ARG A 147 28.38 -3.18 15.88
CA ARG A 147 28.17 -2.10 14.93
C ARG A 147 27.00 -1.25 15.37
N GLU A 148 27.14 0.06 15.28
CA GLU A 148 25.97 0.94 15.35
C GLU A 148 25.15 0.79 14.07
N CYS A 149 23.84 0.85 14.20
CA CYS A 149 22.89 0.68 13.09
C CYS A 149 22.11 1.96 12.84
N ILE A 150 21.93 2.33 11.58
CA ILE A 150 21.05 3.42 11.16
C ILE A 150 19.87 2.79 10.43
N LEU A 151 18.66 3.02 10.92
CA LEU A 151 17.42 2.62 10.25
C LEU A 151 16.89 3.83 9.47
N ILE A 152 16.74 3.68 8.16
CA ILE A 152 16.02 4.65 7.32
C ILE A 152 14.54 4.24 7.36
N GLY A 153 13.65 5.11 7.87
CA GLY A 153 12.25 4.78 8.03
C GLY A 153 11.44 5.91 8.64
N HIS A 154 10.13 5.77 8.71
CA HIS A 154 9.24 6.78 9.27
C HIS A 154 8.95 6.54 10.74
N ALA A 155 9.16 7.55 11.58
CA ALA A 155 8.87 7.50 13.01
C ALA A 155 7.40 7.13 13.28
N GLY A 156 7.15 6.32 14.32
CA GLY A 156 5.82 5.87 14.70
C GLY A 156 5.20 4.79 13.82
N HIS A 157 5.91 4.31 12.80
CA HIS A 157 5.43 3.20 12.00
C HIS A 157 5.72 1.85 12.71
N PRO A 158 4.76 0.91 12.82
CA PRO A 158 4.95 -0.37 13.53
C PRO A 158 6.15 -1.20 13.04
N GLU A 159 6.45 -1.20 11.73
CA GLU A 159 7.62 -1.87 11.19
C GLU A 159 8.93 -1.24 11.70
N VAL A 160 8.97 0.08 11.82
CA VAL A 160 10.13 0.81 12.34
C VAL A 160 10.34 0.51 13.80
N GLU A 161 9.29 0.55 14.62
CA GLU A 161 9.34 0.21 16.04
C GLU A 161 9.79 -1.25 16.25
N GLY A 162 9.21 -2.18 15.49
CA GLY A 162 9.58 -3.59 15.49
C GLY A 162 11.04 -3.82 15.13
N THR A 163 11.54 -3.10 14.15
CA THR A 163 12.93 -3.17 13.65
C THR A 163 13.91 -2.55 14.63
N MET A 164 13.62 -1.35 15.15
CA MET A 164 14.43 -0.70 16.19
C MET A 164 14.60 -1.61 17.41
N GLY A 165 13.51 -2.28 17.80
CA GLY A 165 13.49 -3.20 18.93
C GLY A 165 14.21 -4.54 18.71
N GLN A 166 14.88 -4.77 17.56
CA GLN A 166 15.77 -5.90 17.35
C GLN A 166 17.22 -5.63 17.81
N TYR A 167 17.54 -4.36 18.05
CA TYR A 167 18.89 -3.98 18.43
C TYR A 167 19.08 -4.12 19.94
N ASP A 168 20.08 -4.92 20.35
CA ASP A 168 20.48 -5.06 21.74
C ASP A 168 21.64 -4.08 22.05
N ALA A 169 21.31 -3.00 22.75
CA ALA A 169 22.29 -1.98 23.16
C ALA A 169 23.29 -2.48 24.24
N GLY A 170 23.04 -3.62 24.87
CA GLY A 170 23.96 -4.25 25.85
C GLY A 170 25.31 -4.60 25.26
N ASN A 171 25.41 -4.72 23.92
CA ASN A 171 26.66 -4.95 23.20
C ASN A 171 27.49 -3.69 22.94
N GLY A 172 27.12 -2.53 23.52
CA GLY A 172 27.89 -1.30 23.50
C GLY A 172 27.68 -0.39 22.28
N GLY A 173 26.79 -0.74 21.36
CA GLY A 173 26.39 0.07 20.21
C GLY A 173 25.05 0.78 20.41
N ALA A 174 24.49 1.32 19.34
CA ALA A 174 23.18 1.98 19.30
C ALA A 174 22.50 1.78 17.94
N ILE A 175 21.19 1.96 17.89
CA ILE A 175 20.42 2.09 16.64
C ILE A 175 19.81 3.49 16.59
N TYR A 176 19.87 4.10 15.42
CA TYR A 176 19.39 5.46 15.16
C TYR A 176 18.35 5.42 14.05
N LEU A 177 17.33 6.25 14.14
CA LEU A 177 16.34 6.46 13.08
C LEU A 177 16.69 7.72 12.31
N VAL A 178 16.60 7.65 10.99
CA VAL A 178 16.68 8.82 10.10
C VAL A 178 15.56 8.71 9.06
N GLU A 179 14.92 9.84 8.74
CA GLU A 179 13.86 9.91 7.75
C GLU A 179 14.34 10.56 6.46
N ASP A 180 15.22 11.56 6.55
CA ASP A 180 15.70 12.35 5.42
C ASP A 180 17.20 12.73 5.54
N GLU A 181 17.70 13.48 4.55
CA GLU A 181 19.08 13.96 4.50
C GLU A 181 19.42 14.95 5.61
N ASN A 182 18.42 15.68 6.17
CA ASN A 182 18.64 16.59 7.29
C ASN A 182 18.92 15.82 8.57
N ASP A 183 18.20 14.72 8.81
CA ASP A 183 18.47 13.81 9.92
C ASP A 183 19.86 13.21 9.81
N VAL A 184 20.27 12.82 8.61
CA VAL A 184 21.64 12.34 8.34
C VAL A 184 22.65 13.43 8.72
N ALA A 185 22.40 14.70 8.35
CA ALA A 185 23.29 15.81 8.67
C ALA A 185 23.40 16.09 10.18
N ALA A 186 22.31 15.90 10.93
CA ALA A 186 22.24 16.13 12.38
C ALA A 186 22.74 14.94 13.21
N LEU A 187 22.83 13.74 12.62
CA LEU A 187 23.09 12.49 13.31
C LEU A 187 24.42 12.50 14.08
N GLN A 188 24.40 12.06 15.33
CA GLN A 188 25.59 11.88 16.16
C GLN A 188 25.79 10.39 16.42
N VAL A 189 26.88 9.82 15.91
CA VAL A 189 27.27 8.43 16.10
C VAL A 189 28.49 8.34 16.98
N ARG A 190 28.67 7.23 17.71
CA ARG A 190 29.82 7.02 18.59
C ARG A 190 31.05 6.53 17.83
N ASN A 191 30.85 5.65 16.85
CA ASN A 191 31.93 5.04 16.08
C ASN A 191 31.63 5.06 14.57
N PRO A 192 32.07 6.10 13.84
CA PRO A 192 31.84 6.24 12.40
C PRO A 192 32.39 5.09 11.55
N ASP A 193 33.42 4.39 12.03
CA ASP A 193 34.09 3.30 11.30
C ASP A 193 33.37 1.95 11.47
N LYS A 194 32.40 1.86 12.39
CA LYS A 194 31.63 0.66 12.66
C LYS A 194 30.13 0.88 12.50
N LEU A 195 29.74 1.48 11.39
CA LEU A 195 28.35 1.74 11.07
C LEU A 195 27.81 0.73 10.08
N ALA A 196 26.51 0.50 10.16
CA ALA A 196 25.72 -0.16 9.12
C ALA A 196 24.37 0.53 9.00
N PHE A 197 23.70 0.39 7.85
CA PHE A 197 22.32 0.86 7.71
C PHE A 197 21.42 -0.27 7.22
N VAL A 198 20.14 -0.13 7.54
CA VAL A 198 19.00 -0.89 7.02
C VAL A 198 17.88 0.07 6.66
N THR A 199 16.86 -0.40 5.93
CA THR A 199 15.71 0.44 5.59
C THR A 199 14.39 -0.24 5.95
N GLN A 200 13.35 0.57 6.20
CA GLN A 200 11.97 0.11 6.17
C GLN A 200 11.63 -0.42 4.77
N THR A 201 10.78 -1.45 4.69
CA THR A 201 10.53 -2.18 3.43
C THR A 201 9.62 -1.46 2.44
N THR A 202 8.91 -0.40 2.88
CA THR A 202 7.85 0.28 2.12
C THR A 202 8.15 1.74 1.77
N LEU A 203 9.42 2.11 1.74
CA LEU A 203 9.86 3.48 1.44
C LEU A 203 9.81 3.80 -0.07
N SER A 204 9.88 5.09 -0.39
CA SER A 204 10.17 5.57 -1.73
C SER A 204 11.59 5.15 -2.14
N MET A 205 11.73 4.53 -3.30
CA MET A 205 13.03 4.14 -3.86
C MET A 205 13.94 5.35 -4.07
N ASP A 206 13.39 6.41 -4.65
CA ASP A 206 14.15 7.60 -5.02
C ASP A 206 14.60 8.38 -3.77
N ASP A 207 13.71 8.53 -2.77
CA ASP A 207 14.03 9.22 -1.51
C ASP A 207 15.07 8.44 -0.69
N THR A 208 14.88 7.13 -0.60
CA THR A 208 15.82 6.25 0.12
C THR A 208 17.22 6.29 -0.50
N SER A 209 17.31 6.34 -1.84
CA SER A 209 18.60 6.46 -2.53
C SER A 209 19.34 7.74 -2.11
N ARG A 210 18.63 8.91 -2.03
CA ARG A 210 19.24 10.17 -1.59
C ARG A 210 19.76 10.10 -0.16
N VAL A 211 18.97 9.50 0.75
CA VAL A 211 19.38 9.32 2.16
C VAL A 211 20.61 8.41 2.25
N ILE A 212 20.65 7.32 1.48
CA ILE A 212 21.80 6.40 1.43
C ILE A 212 23.04 7.12 0.90
N ASP A 213 22.91 7.94 -0.14
CA ASP A 213 24.03 8.70 -0.70
C ASP A 213 24.56 9.74 0.30
N ALA A 214 23.67 10.41 1.04
CA ALA A 214 24.05 11.30 2.13
C ALA A 214 24.80 10.55 3.26
N LEU A 215 24.31 9.36 3.65
CA LEU A 215 24.99 8.50 4.62
C LEU A 215 26.38 8.09 4.16
N ARG A 216 26.53 7.65 2.92
CA ARG A 216 27.83 7.23 2.34
C ARG A 216 28.79 8.38 2.20
N THR A 217 28.28 9.58 1.88
CA THR A 217 29.08 10.80 1.82
C THR A 217 29.62 11.17 3.20
N ARG A 218 28.77 11.11 4.22
CA ARG A 218 29.14 11.48 5.60
C ARG A 218 29.97 10.39 6.28
N PHE A 219 29.67 9.12 6.03
CA PHE A 219 30.29 7.94 6.64
C PHE A 219 30.80 6.98 5.56
N PRO A 220 31.94 7.23 4.92
CA PRO A 220 32.41 6.45 3.77
C PRO A 220 32.61 4.95 4.05
N ALA A 221 32.83 4.55 5.32
CA ALA A 221 33.00 3.19 5.74
C ALA A 221 31.69 2.47 6.11
N ILE A 222 30.52 3.14 5.96
CA ILE A 222 29.24 2.56 6.34
C ILE A 222 28.91 1.31 5.52
N GLY A 223 28.56 0.22 6.21
CA GLY A 223 28.04 -1.00 5.59
C GLY A 223 26.54 -0.88 5.31
N GLY A 224 26.04 -1.64 4.35
CA GLY A 224 24.62 -1.73 4.03
C GLY A 224 24.18 -3.17 3.79
N PRO A 225 22.90 -3.39 3.53
CA PRO A 225 22.37 -4.71 3.21
C PRO A 225 23.00 -5.23 1.90
N ARG A 226 23.14 -6.56 1.80
CA ARG A 226 23.67 -7.20 0.57
C ARG A 226 22.71 -7.10 -0.61
N LYS A 227 21.42 -7.02 -0.33
CA LYS A 227 20.32 -6.77 -1.27
C LYS A 227 19.43 -5.70 -0.64
N ASP A 228 18.79 -4.90 -1.46
CA ASP A 228 17.89 -3.85 -0.99
C ASP A 228 16.89 -4.39 0.03
N ASP A 229 16.60 -3.58 1.04
CA ASP A 229 15.60 -3.91 2.06
C ASP A 229 14.20 -3.48 1.60
N ILE A 230 14.09 -2.46 0.71
CA ILE A 230 12.83 -2.13 0.08
C ILE A 230 12.34 -3.36 -0.69
N CYS A 231 11.17 -3.85 -0.33
CA CYS A 231 10.70 -5.13 -0.83
C CYS A 231 10.33 -5.08 -2.33
N TYR A 232 10.38 -6.23 -3.00
CA TYR A 232 10.04 -6.36 -4.43
C TYR A 232 8.66 -5.78 -4.74
N ALA A 233 7.69 -6.01 -3.85
CA ALA A 233 6.31 -5.55 -4.06
C ALA A 233 6.21 -4.02 -4.05
N THR A 234 6.96 -3.35 -3.17
CA THR A 234 7.07 -1.91 -3.13
C THR A 234 7.72 -1.37 -4.40
N GLN A 235 8.85 -1.97 -4.83
CA GLN A 235 9.56 -1.56 -6.03
C GLN A 235 8.69 -1.72 -7.28
N ASN A 236 8.11 -2.91 -7.48
CA ASN A 236 7.28 -3.20 -8.66
C ASN A 236 6.06 -2.27 -8.76
N ARG A 237 5.39 -1.95 -7.63
CA ARG A 237 4.24 -1.04 -7.64
C ARG A 237 4.65 0.40 -7.89
N GLN A 238 5.81 0.84 -7.42
CA GLN A 238 6.35 2.15 -7.76
C GLN A 238 6.68 2.25 -9.25
N ASP A 239 7.32 1.22 -9.83
CA ASP A 239 7.59 1.16 -11.27
C ASP A 239 6.29 1.22 -12.10
N ALA A 240 5.25 0.49 -11.67
CA ALA A 240 3.94 0.50 -12.34
C ALA A 240 3.23 1.87 -12.23
N VAL A 241 3.37 2.57 -11.11
CA VAL A 241 2.81 3.94 -10.96
C VAL A 241 3.56 4.94 -11.83
N LYS A 242 4.89 4.83 -11.97
CA LYS A 242 5.64 5.67 -12.89
C LYS A 242 5.08 5.55 -14.32
N GLN A 243 4.81 4.33 -14.76
CA GLN A 243 4.20 4.10 -16.07
C GLN A 243 2.77 4.68 -16.17
N LEU A 244 1.93 4.49 -15.14
CA LEU A 244 0.59 5.08 -15.12
C LEU A 244 0.62 6.61 -15.19
N ALA A 245 1.52 7.25 -14.41
CA ALA A 245 1.63 8.71 -14.38
C ALA A 245 2.08 9.31 -15.72
N ASP A 246 2.90 8.58 -16.48
CA ASP A 246 3.30 8.99 -17.83
C ASP A 246 2.16 8.87 -18.85
N GLU A 247 1.21 7.94 -18.65
CA GLU A 247 0.18 7.62 -19.63
C GLU A 247 -1.20 8.22 -19.28
N CYS A 248 -1.43 8.66 -18.03
CA CYS A 248 -2.75 9.04 -17.53
C CYS A 248 -2.80 10.50 -17.06
N ASP A 249 -3.99 11.08 -17.11
CA ASP A 249 -4.24 12.47 -16.69
C ASP A 249 -4.51 12.57 -15.17
N VAL A 250 -4.91 11.48 -14.54
CA VAL A 250 -5.13 11.34 -13.10
C VAL A 250 -4.87 9.91 -12.66
N VAL A 251 -4.36 9.73 -11.44
CA VAL A 251 -4.10 8.40 -10.85
C VAL A 251 -4.92 8.22 -9.57
N LEU A 252 -5.68 7.15 -9.51
CA LEU A 252 -6.33 6.69 -8.28
C LEU A 252 -5.47 5.59 -7.62
N VAL A 253 -5.16 5.78 -6.36
CA VAL A 253 -4.45 4.80 -5.53
C VAL A 253 -5.42 4.23 -4.52
N VAL A 254 -5.82 2.98 -4.69
CA VAL A 254 -6.68 2.28 -3.73
C VAL A 254 -5.83 1.80 -2.56
N GLY A 255 -6.16 2.29 -1.36
CA GLY A 255 -5.42 1.96 -0.13
C GLY A 255 -5.73 2.91 1.01
N SER A 256 -5.47 2.49 2.23
CA SER A 256 -5.80 3.27 3.43
C SER A 256 -4.74 4.33 3.75
N PRO A 257 -5.13 5.47 4.36
CA PRO A 257 -4.23 6.58 4.67
C PRO A 257 -3.04 6.23 5.59
N ASN A 258 -3.19 5.21 6.43
CA ASN A 258 -2.11 4.72 7.30
C ASN A 258 -1.17 3.71 6.61
N SER A 259 -1.41 3.36 5.35
CA SER A 259 -0.53 2.49 4.57
C SER A 259 0.64 3.28 3.99
N SER A 260 1.85 3.05 4.50
CA SER A 260 3.09 3.67 3.99
C SER A 260 3.25 3.41 2.48
N ASN A 261 3.10 2.15 2.03
CA ASN A 261 3.21 1.82 0.61
C ASN A 261 2.21 2.63 -0.25
N SER A 262 0.93 2.70 0.14
CA SER A 262 -0.11 3.40 -0.63
C SER A 262 0.18 4.90 -0.74
N ASN A 263 0.63 5.53 0.36
CA ASN A 263 1.03 6.94 0.34
C ASN A 263 2.20 7.18 -0.63
N ARG A 264 3.21 6.30 -0.62
CA ARG A 264 4.36 6.43 -1.56
C ARG A 264 3.94 6.37 -3.02
N LEU A 265 2.93 5.55 -3.37
CA LEU A 265 2.41 5.48 -4.74
C LEU A 265 1.72 6.79 -5.15
N ARG A 266 0.88 7.37 -4.28
CA ARG A 266 0.25 8.67 -4.52
C ARG A 266 1.29 9.78 -4.71
N GLU A 267 2.21 9.91 -3.76
CA GLU A 267 3.24 10.94 -3.78
C GLU A 267 4.16 10.81 -5.00
N LEU A 268 4.41 9.60 -5.47
CA LEU A 268 5.20 9.36 -6.66
C LEU A 268 4.51 9.91 -7.91
N ALA A 269 3.22 9.65 -8.10
CA ALA A 269 2.45 10.21 -9.20
C ALA A 269 2.39 11.75 -9.14
N GLU A 270 2.15 12.32 -7.95
CA GLU A 270 2.15 13.78 -7.74
C GLU A 270 3.52 14.41 -8.09
N ARG A 271 4.64 13.76 -7.74
CA ARG A 271 5.99 14.23 -8.13
C ARG A 271 6.25 14.19 -9.62
N MET A 272 5.55 13.33 -10.35
CA MET A 272 5.55 13.28 -11.82
C MET A 272 4.59 14.29 -12.45
N ALA A 273 4.03 15.21 -11.66
CA ALA A 273 3.07 16.22 -12.04
C ALA A 273 1.72 15.65 -12.53
N THR A 274 1.39 14.41 -12.17
CA THR A 274 0.08 13.80 -12.43
C THR A 274 -0.76 13.85 -11.15
N PRO A 275 -1.94 14.50 -11.17
CA PRO A 275 -2.86 14.52 -10.04
C PRO A 275 -3.13 13.09 -9.54
N ALA A 276 -3.05 12.87 -8.22
CA ALA A 276 -3.26 11.56 -7.65
C ALA A 276 -4.08 11.61 -6.35
N TYR A 277 -4.97 10.65 -6.19
CA TYR A 277 -5.86 10.57 -5.03
C TYR A 277 -5.73 9.20 -4.36
N LEU A 278 -5.53 9.22 -3.04
CA LEU A 278 -5.57 8.02 -2.21
C LEU A 278 -7.00 7.85 -1.69
N ILE A 279 -7.57 6.67 -1.93
CA ILE A 279 -8.96 6.34 -1.58
C ILE A 279 -9.03 4.97 -0.92
N ASP A 280 -9.86 4.83 0.13
CA ASP A 280 -10.16 3.52 0.72
C ASP A 280 -11.06 2.69 -0.21
N GLY A 281 -11.97 3.34 -0.95
CA GLY A 281 -12.89 2.69 -1.89
C GLY A 281 -13.59 3.68 -2.83
N ALA A 282 -14.57 3.17 -3.56
CA ALA A 282 -15.31 3.95 -4.56
C ALA A 282 -16.10 5.13 -3.95
N GLU A 283 -16.49 5.00 -2.68
CA GLU A 283 -17.24 6.00 -1.92
C GLU A 283 -16.46 7.31 -1.68
N ASP A 284 -15.14 7.25 -1.72
CA ASP A 284 -14.29 8.42 -1.52
C ASP A 284 -14.10 9.24 -2.79
N MET A 285 -14.49 8.71 -3.94
CA MET A 285 -14.28 9.37 -5.23
C MET A 285 -15.20 10.57 -5.40
N GLN A 286 -14.65 11.68 -5.90
CA GLN A 286 -15.39 12.88 -6.28
C GLN A 286 -15.43 13.00 -7.80
N ARG A 287 -16.66 13.14 -8.36
CA ARG A 287 -16.81 13.23 -9.81
C ARG A 287 -16.04 14.40 -10.43
N SER A 288 -15.89 15.50 -9.70
CA SER A 288 -15.15 16.69 -10.14
C SER A 288 -13.66 16.45 -10.42
N TRP A 289 -13.08 15.36 -9.89
CA TRP A 289 -11.69 15.02 -10.18
C TRP A 289 -11.46 14.60 -11.64
N PHE A 290 -12.55 14.26 -12.34
CA PHE A 290 -12.51 13.73 -13.70
C PHE A 290 -13.02 14.71 -14.75
N ASP A 291 -13.19 15.99 -14.38
CA ASP A 291 -13.60 17.03 -15.33
C ASP A 291 -12.48 17.29 -16.34
N GLY A 292 -12.73 16.96 -17.63
CA GLY A 292 -11.75 17.10 -18.70
C GLY A 292 -10.68 16.00 -18.77
N VAL A 293 -10.82 14.94 -17.96
CA VAL A 293 -9.91 13.79 -17.93
C VAL A 293 -10.28 12.82 -19.04
N GLU A 294 -9.27 12.36 -19.81
CA GLU A 294 -9.43 11.36 -20.86
C GLU A 294 -8.95 9.97 -20.41
N ARG A 295 -7.89 9.91 -19.59
CA ARG A 295 -7.25 8.67 -19.14
C ARG A 295 -7.10 8.64 -17.63
N ILE A 296 -7.70 7.63 -17.02
CA ILE A 296 -7.69 7.41 -15.57
C ILE A 296 -6.81 6.21 -15.27
N GLY A 297 -5.73 6.42 -14.53
CA GLY A 297 -4.88 5.36 -14.01
C GLY A 297 -5.41 4.85 -12.68
N ILE A 298 -5.47 3.53 -12.50
CA ILE A 298 -5.83 2.92 -11.22
C ILE A 298 -4.72 1.99 -10.79
N THR A 299 -4.26 2.19 -9.56
CA THR A 299 -3.36 1.26 -8.86
C THR A 299 -3.92 0.94 -7.48
N ALA A 300 -3.29 0.00 -6.80
CA ALA A 300 -3.65 -0.38 -5.44
C ALA A 300 -2.39 -0.69 -4.64
N GLY A 301 -2.37 -0.22 -3.40
CA GLY A 301 -1.30 -0.54 -2.46
C GLY A 301 -1.22 -2.03 -2.15
N ALA A 302 -0.06 -2.46 -1.66
CA ALA A 302 0.23 -3.87 -1.36
C ALA A 302 -0.69 -4.51 -0.30
N SER A 303 -1.46 -3.72 0.42
CA SER A 303 -2.45 -4.14 1.42
C SER A 303 -3.91 -3.97 0.98
N ALA A 304 -4.18 -3.50 -0.24
CA ALA A 304 -5.53 -3.27 -0.75
C ALA A 304 -6.02 -4.49 -1.56
N PRO A 305 -7.19 -5.06 -1.24
CA PRO A 305 -7.74 -6.19 -1.97
C PRO A 305 -8.34 -5.77 -3.31
N GLU A 306 -8.27 -6.67 -4.30
CA GLU A 306 -8.76 -6.41 -5.67
C GLU A 306 -10.27 -6.10 -5.73
N VAL A 307 -11.06 -6.53 -4.74
CA VAL A 307 -12.49 -6.21 -4.68
C VAL A 307 -12.74 -4.70 -4.58
N LEU A 308 -11.88 -3.95 -3.91
CA LEU A 308 -11.99 -2.49 -3.83
C LEU A 308 -11.66 -1.82 -5.18
N VAL A 309 -10.65 -2.34 -5.88
CA VAL A 309 -10.31 -1.88 -7.25
C VAL A 309 -11.50 -2.08 -8.20
N ARG A 310 -12.16 -3.25 -8.13
CA ARG A 310 -13.36 -3.53 -8.93
C ARG A 310 -14.49 -2.55 -8.63
N GLY A 311 -14.75 -2.23 -7.36
CA GLY A 311 -15.75 -1.23 -6.98
C GLY A 311 -15.45 0.14 -7.57
N VAL A 312 -14.18 0.55 -7.59
CA VAL A 312 -13.73 1.80 -8.23
C VAL A 312 -13.99 1.78 -9.74
N ILE A 313 -13.67 0.69 -10.42
CA ILE A 313 -13.92 0.51 -11.86
C ILE A 313 -15.42 0.58 -12.16
N GLU A 314 -16.25 -0.13 -11.40
CA GLU A 314 -17.71 -0.14 -11.56
C GLU A 314 -18.29 1.27 -11.39
N GLN A 315 -17.83 2.03 -10.41
CA GLN A 315 -18.27 3.41 -10.20
C GLN A 315 -17.84 4.34 -11.34
N LEU A 316 -16.62 4.18 -11.87
CA LEU A 316 -16.17 4.95 -13.04
C LEU A 316 -16.94 4.59 -14.30
N HIS A 317 -17.29 3.33 -14.52
CA HIS A 317 -18.18 2.91 -15.61
C HIS A 317 -19.56 3.53 -15.48
N ALA A 318 -20.13 3.60 -14.26
CA ALA A 318 -21.39 4.28 -14.00
C ALA A 318 -21.32 5.78 -14.31
N TRP A 319 -20.13 6.38 -14.25
CA TRP A 319 -19.88 7.76 -14.63
C TRP A 319 -19.52 7.96 -16.12
N GLY A 320 -19.49 6.87 -16.91
CA GLY A 320 -19.30 6.90 -18.35
C GLY A 320 -17.87 6.61 -18.82
N ALA A 321 -17.00 6.13 -17.93
CA ALA A 321 -15.70 5.62 -18.34
C ALA A 321 -15.83 4.30 -19.08
N THR A 322 -14.83 3.96 -19.90
CA THR A 322 -14.80 2.75 -20.73
C THR A 322 -13.47 2.02 -20.59
N GLY A 323 -13.48 0.74 -20.90
CA GLY A 323 -12.31 -0.11 -20.79
C GLY A 323 -11.93 -0.42 -19.35
N ALA A 324 -10.83 -1.08 -19.17
CA ALA A 324 -10.05 -1.32 -17.97
C ALA A 324 -8.83 -2.13 -18.43
N ASP A 325 -8.00 -1.51 -19.27
CA ASP A 325 -6.85 -2.17 -19.88
C ASP A 325 -5.71 -2.24 -18.88
N GLU A 326 -5.17 -3.42 -18.68
CA GLU A 326 -4.03 -3.64 -17.81
C GLU A 326 -2.72 -3.30 -18.55
N LEU A 327 -1.88 -2.48 -17.91
CA LEU A 327 -0.55 -2.17 -18.46
C LEU A 327 0.36 -3.40 -18.41
N ALA A 328 1.33 -3.44 -19.31
CA ALA A 328 2.37 -4.47 -19.25
C ALA A 328 3.17 -4.30 -17.95
N GLY A 329 3.34 -5.38 -17.20
CA GLY A 329 3.97 -5.34 -15.89
C GLY A 329 4.82 -6.56 -15.58
N ARG A 330 5.29 -6.63 -14.33
CA ARG A 330 6.09 -7.77 -13.86
C ARG A 330 5.20 -8.80 -13.19
N GLU A 331 5.36 -10.06 -13.55
CA GLU A 331 4.76 -11.17 -12.81
C GLU A 331 5.40 -11.33 -11.44
N GLU A 332 4.58 -11.50 -10.42
CA GLU A 332 5.01 -11.78 -9.05
C GLU A 332 4.69 -13.24 -8.69
N ASN A 333 5.69 -14.11 -8.74
CA ASN A 333 5.57 -15.55 -8.46
C ASN A 333 6.12 -15.92 -7.08
N ILE A 334 5.98 -15.02 -6.10
CA ILE A 334 6.48 -15.21 -4.74
C ILE A 334 5.35 -15.71 -3.86
N THR A 335 5.63 -16.78 -3.10
CA THR A 335 4.74 -17.30 -2.06
C THR A 335 5.52 -17.53 -0.77
N PHE A 336 4.87 -17.33 0.38
CA PHE A 336 5.47 -17.57 1.68
C PHE A 336 4.75 -18.67 2.44
N SER A 337 5.52 -19.52 3.10
CA SER A 337 4.98 -20.64 3.86
C SER A 337 4.17 -20.19 5.06
N MET A 338 3.05 -20.87 5.30
CA MET A 338 2.24 -20.76 6.50
C MET A 338 2.91 -21.45 7.72
N PRO A 339 2.64 -20.98 8.96
CA PRO A 339 2.99 -21.74 10.16
C PRO A 339 2.45 -23.18 10.09
N LYS A 340 3.24 -24.16 10.54
CA LYS A 340 2.90 -25.59 10.41
C LYS A 340 1.52 -25.95 10.99
N GLU A 341 1.17 -25.36 12.12
CA GLU A 341 -0.09 -25.63 12.83
C GLU A 341 -1.33 -25.12 12.06
N LEU A 342 -1.16 -24.13 11.19
CA LEU A 342 -2.24 -23.52 10.39
C LEU A 342 -2.32 -24.07 8.96
N ARG A 343 -1.41 -24.96 8.57
CA ARG A 343 -1.48 -25.60 7.25
C ARG A 343 -2.69 -26.51 7.18
N VAL A 344 -3.39 -26.51 6.05
CA VAL A 344 -4.42 -27.51 5.79
C VAL A 344 -3.76 -28.88 5.83
N ARG A 345 -4.21 -29.74 6.76
CA ARG A 345 -3.91 -31.16 6.62
C ARG A 345 -4.71 -31.63 5.39
N SER A 346 -4.03 -31.97 4.33
CA SER A 346 -4.66 -32.73 3.26
C SER A 346 -5.21 -33.99 3.91
N LEU A 347 -6.52 -34.08 4.00
CA LEU A 347 -7.18 -35.36 4.27
C LEU A 347 -6.95 -36.20 3.01
N LEU A 348 -5.84 -36.95 3.00
CA LEU A 348 -5.65 -38.09 2.11
C LEU A 348 -6.48 -39.25 2.61
#